data_80ad8612682514acbca7ac515844ea8e
#
_entry.id   80ad8612682514acbca7ac515844ea8e
#
_cell.length_a   1.000
_cell.length_b   1.000
_cell.length_c   1.000
_cell.angle_alpha   90.00
_cell.angle_beta   90.00
_cell.angle_gamma   90.00
#
_symmetry.space_group_name_H-M   'P 1'
#
loop_
_entity.id
_entity.type
_entity.pdbx_description
1 polymer ?
#
loop_
_entity_poly.entity_id
_entity_poly.type
_entity_poly.pdbx_seq_one_letter_code
_entity_poly.pdbx_strand_id
1 'polypeptide(L)'
;MQWLTVPEFADVLGLEPGEVRDKIRERKIVAVRRGDNNTWQIPADFIIPGAVSPHIIPTLRGTLTLLSDVGLSDEEAIEWLTTPAEELGNTPLGCLREGQRAPVRRLAQSLL
;
A
#
# COMPACT_ATOMS: atom_id res chain seq x y z
N MET A 1 -0.96 -12.66 -3.89
CA MET A 1 -1.02 -11.56 -2.90
C MET A 1 -2.34 -11.67 -2.14
N GLN A 2 -2.30 -11.42 -0.84
CA GLN A 2 -3.50 -11.45 -0.01
C GLN A 2 -4.18 -10.09 -0.01
N TRP A 3 -5.49 -10.10 -0.15
CA TRP A 3 -6.33 -8.90 -0.11
C TRP A 3 -7.25 -8.95 1.10
N LEU A 4 -7.50 -7.80 1.71
CA LEU A 4 -8.41 -7.67 2.85
C LEU A 4 -9.52 -6.70 2.50
N THR A 5 -10.74 -7.00 2.95
CA THR A 5 -11.84 -6.05 2.89
C THR A 5 -11.60 -4.93 3.92
N VAL A 6 -12.37 -3.85 3.85
CA VAL A 6 -12.25 -2.75 4.82
C VAL A 6 -12.45 -3.26 6.26
N PRO A 7 -13.49 -4.05 6.58
CA PRO A 7 -13.63 -4.58 7.94
C PRO A 7 -12.47 -5.48 8.37
N GLU A 8 -11.97 -6.32 7.47
CA GLU A 8 -10.83 -7.21 7.78
C GLU A 8 -9.56 -6.40 8.06
N PHE A 9 -9.30 -5.38 7.25
CA PHE A 9 -8.14 -4.51 7.43
C PHE A 9 -8.23 -3.76 8.76
N ALA A 10 -9.42 -3.25 9.10
CA ALA A 10 -9.68 -2.59 10.37
C ALA A 10 -9.43 -3.53 11.54
N ASP A 11 -9.92 -4.77 11.43
CA ASP A 11 -9.79 -5.77 12.48
C ASP A 11 -8.32 -6.07 12.81
N VAL A 12 -7.50 -6.25 11.79
CA VAL A 12 -6.05 -6.48 11.98
C VAL A 12 -5.40 -5.33 12.74
N LEU A 13 -5.82 -4.09 12.46
CA LEU A 13 -5.23 -2.89 13.07
C LEU A 13 -5.88 -2.51 14.39
N GLY A 14 -6.96 -3.18 14.80
CA GLY A 14 -7.71 -2.79 15.99
C GLY A 14 -8.46 -1.47 15.82
N LEU A 15 -8.90 -1.17 14.60
CA LEU A 15 -9.61 0.06 14.25
C LEU A 15 -11.06 -0.24 13.87
N GLU A 16 -11.87 0.82 13.83
CA GLU A 16 -13.20 0.74 13.28
C GLU A 16 -13.14 0.87 11.74
N PRO A 17 -14.07 0.23 11.00
CA PRO A 17 -14.08 0.35 9.54
C PRO A 17 -14.12 1.80 9.03
N GLY A 18 -14.81 2.70 9.74
CA GLY A 18 -14.85 4.12 9.38
C GLY A 18 -13.49 4.78 9.40
N GLU A 19 -12.63 4.38 10.35
CA GLU A 19 -11.27 4.90 10.43
C GLU A 19 -10.43 4.44 9.24
N VAL A 20 -10.65 3.22 8.76
CA VAL A 20 -9.96 2.72 7.56
C VAL A 20 -10.44 3.48 6.33
N ARG A 21 -11.73 3.75 6.21
CA ARG A 21 -12.27 4.56 5.11
C ARG A 21 -11.68 5.96 5.11
N ASP A 22 -11.47 6.55 6.28
CA ASP A 22 -10.82 7.86 6.41
C ASP A 22 -9.39 7.81 5.88
N LYS A 23 -8.65 6.74 6.17
CA LYS A 23 -7.28 6.56 5.67
C LYS A 23 -7.25 6.46 4.14
N ILE A 24 -8.23 5.78 3.55
CA ILE A 24 -8.35 5.69 2.09
C ILE A 24 -8.62 7.09 1.53
N ARG A 25 -9.53 7.83 2.12
CA ARG A 25 -9.88 9.19 1.70
C ARG A 25 -8.69 10.13 1.80
N GLU A 26 -7.90 9.99 2.85
CA GLU A 26 -6.71 10.80 3.09
C GLU A 26 -5.48 10.31 2.33
N ARG A 27 -5.62 9.25 1.55
CA ARG A 27 -4.57 8.66 0.72
C ARG A 27 -3.37 8.16 1.52
N LYS A 28 -3.60 7.71 2.72
CA LYS A 28 -2.60 6.99 3.53
C LYS A 28 -2.46 5.55 3.09
N ILE A 29 -3.52 5.02 2.49
CA ILE A 29 -3.58 3.72 1.82
C ILE A 29 -4.45 3.90 0.58
N VAL A 30 -4.41 2.91 -0.31
CA VAL A 30 -5.32 2.86 -1.47
C VAL A 30 -6.07 1.54 -1.46
N ALA A 31 -7.30 1.58 -1.93
CA ALA A 31 -8.14 0.40 -2.09
C ALA A 31 -8.63 0.34 -3.52
N VAL A 32 -8.87 -0.87 -4.02
CA VAL A 32 -9.45 -1.09 -5.34
C VAL A 32 -10.64 -2.02 -5.23
N ARG A 33 -11.57 -1.91 -6.16
CA ARG A 33 -12.75 -2.78 -6.18
C ARG A 33 -12.37 -4.10 -6.82
N ARG A 34 -12.73 -5.20 -6.15
CA ARG A 34 -12.38 -6.54 -6.59
C ARG A 34 -13.53 -7.51 -6.31
N GLY A 35 -13.50 -8.62 -7.03
CA GLY A 35 -14.44 -9.71 -6.83
C GLY A 35 -15.80 -9.45 -7.47
N ASP A 36 -16.68 -10.46 -7.40
CA ASP A 36 -17.99 -10.41 -8.03
C ASP A 36 -18.88 -9.31 -7.45
N ASN A 37 -18.67 -9.01 -6.15
CA ASN A 37 -19.44 -7.98 -5.46
C ASN A 37 -18.85 -6.58 -5.61
N ASN A 38 -17.75 -6.44 -6.37
CA ASN A 38 -17.09 -5.16 -6.58
C ASN A 38 -16.80 -4.44 -5.26
N THR A 39 -16.25 -5.19 -4.31
CA THR A 39 -15.97 -4.72 -2.94
C THR A 39 -14.61 -4.04 -2.86
N TRP A 40 -14.52 -2.96 -2.09
CA TRP A 40 -13.24 -2.31 -1.79
C TRP A 40 -12.33 -3.29 -1.04
N GLN A 41 -11.12 -3.50 -1.58
CA GLN A 41 -10.12 -4.37 -0.99
C GLN A 41 -8.75 -3.70 -0.97
N ILE A 42 -7.98 -4.04 0.05
CA ILE A 42 -6.69 -3.41 0.35
C ILE A 42 -5.64 -4.51 0.46
N PRO A 43 -4.45 -4.35 -0.13
CA PRO A 43 -3.38 -5.32 0.05
C PRO A 43 -3.04 -5.52 1.53
N ALA A 44 -3.04 -6.77 1.98
CA ALA A 44 -2.68 -7.10 3.36
C ALA A 44 -1.26 -6.68 3.68
N ASP A 45 -0.38 -6.68 2.69
CA ASP A 45 1.04 -6.33 2.86
C ASP A 45 1.29 -4.85 3.13
N PHE A 46 0.26 -4.00 3.09
CA PHE A 46 0.37 -2.63 3.58
C PHE A 46 0.53 -2.58 5.10
N ILE A 47 0.24 -3.68 5.79
CA ILE A 47 0.39 -3.79 7.25
C ILE A 47 1.65 -4.57 7.56
N ILE A 48 2.46 -4.05 8.48
CA ILE A 48 3.60 -4.76 9.05
C ILE A 48 3.29 -5.11 10.51
N PRO A 49 3.85 -6.24 11.02
CA PRO A 49 3.51 -6.68 12.37
C PRO A 49 3.96 -5.70 13.47
N GLY A 50 5.07 -4.99 13.27
CA GLY A 50 5.57 -4.08 14.28
C GLY A 50 6.11 -4.80 15.51
N ALA A 51 6.79 -4.06 16.39
CA ALA A 51 7.34 -4.59 17.61
C ALA A 51 6.28 -4.74 18.72
N VAL A 52 5.27 -3.89 18.70
CA VAL A 52 4.21 -3.87 19.72
C VAL A 52 2.87 -4.28 19.13
N SER A 53 2.51 -3.74 17.99
CA SER A 53 1.22 -4.02 17.34
C SER A 53 1.33 -3.85 15.83
N PRO A 54 0.45 -4.51 15.06
CA PRO A 54 0.40 -4.30 13.62
C PRO A 54 0.10 -2.84 13.29
N HIS A 55 0.75 -2.33 12.25
CA HIS A 55 0.50 -0.96 11.79
C HIS A 55 0.78 -0.84 10.30
N ILE A 56 0.25 0.23 9.69
CA ILE A 56 0.49 0.53 8.29
C ILE A 56 1.93 0.98 8.12
N ILE A 57 2.55 0.57 7.00
CA ILE A 57 3.93 0.98 6.67
C ILE A 57 4.02 2.51 6.72
N PRO A 58 4.88 3.10 7.58
CA PRO A 58 4.92 4.57 7.75
C PRO A 58 5.26 5.34 6.47
N THR A 59 6.07 4.75 5.59
CA THR A 59 6.53 5.42 4.37
C THR A 59 5.62 5.19 3.17
N LEU A 60 4.53 4.44 3.34
CA LEU A 60 3.63 4.09 2.24
C LEU A 60 2.95 5.34 1.67
N ARG A 61 2.46 6.22 2.54
CA ARG A 61 1.76 7.44 2.11
C ARG A 61 2.58 8.28 1.14
N GLY A 62 3.85 8.53 1.48
CA GLY A 62 4.73 9.33 0.63
C GLY A 62 4.97 8.68 -0.72
N THR A 63 5.13 7.36 -0.75
CA THR A 63 5.30 6.63 -1.99
C THR A 63 4.02 6.68 -2.84
N LEU A 64 2.86 6.50 -2.23
CA LEU A 64 1.58 6.60 -2.95
C LEU A 64 1.37 7.99 -3.54
N THR A 65 1.73 9.03 -2.80
CA THR A 65 1.68 10.40 -3.30
C THR A 65 2.56 10.57 -4.53
N LEU A 66 3.79 10.08 -4.46
CA LEU A 66 4.73 10.16 -5.57
C LEU A 66 4.21 9.41 -6.81
N LEU A 67 3.68 8.21 -6.63
CA LEU A 67 3.13 7.42 -7.74
C LEU A 67 1.93 8.13 -8.38
N SER A 68 1.09 8.76 -7.58
CA SER A 68 -0.02 9.57 -8.08
C SER A 68 0.50 10.77 -8.88
N ASP A 69 1.55 11.41 -8.39
CA ASP A 69 2.14 12.59 -9.05
C ASP A 69 2.76 12.23 -10.40
N VAL A 70 3.27 11.01 -10.55
CA VAL A 70 3.79 10.54 -11.85
C VAL A 70 2.69 9.98 -12.76
N GLY A 71 1.44 10.03 -12.33
CA GLY A 71 0.29 9.72 -13.17
C GLY A 71 -0.28 8.32 -13.06
N LEU A 72 0.13 7.52 -12.06
CA LEU A 72 -0.42 6.18 -11.90
C LEU A 72 -1.79 6.23 -11.19
N SER A 73 -2.73 5.40 -11.69
CA SER A 73 -3.98 5.16 -11.00
C SER A 73 -3.72 4.31 -9.74
N ASP A 74 -4.73 4.16 -8.88
CA ASP A 74 -4.61 3.33 -7.69
C ASP A 74 -4.28 1.88 -8.04
N GLU A 75 -4.92 1.34 -9.08
CA GLU A 75 -4.66 -0.03 -9.55
C GLU A 75 -3.24 -0.16 -10.10
N GLU A 76 -2.80 0.80 -10.88
CA GLU A 76 -1.44 0.82 -11.41
C GLU A 76 -0.40 0.98 -10.31
N ALA A 77 -0.69 1.78 -9.29
CA ALA A 77 0.19 1.96 -8.14
C ALA A 77 0.37 0.65 -7.37
N ILE A 78 -0.72 -0.07 -7.12
CA ILE A 78 -0.65 -1.37 -6.44
C ILE A 78 0.12 -2.37 -7.30
N GLU A 79 -0.13 -2.40 -8.60
CA GLU A 79 0.60 -3.29 -9.52
C GLU A 79 2.10 -2.98 -9.48
N TRP A 80 2.46 -1.71 -9.55
CA TRP A 80 3.86 -1.29 -9.48
C TRP A 80 4.52 -1.71 -8.16
N LEU A 81 3.81 -1.50 -7.06
CA LEU A 81 4.32 -1.84 -5.72
C LEU A 81 4.53 -3.34 -5.52
N THR A 82 3.76 -4.16 -6.22
CA THR A 82 3.76 -5.60 -6.01
C THR A 82 4.43 -6.38 -7.14
N THR A 83 5.01 -5.70 -8.11
CA THR A 83 5.78 -6.34 -9.19
C THR A 83 7.26 -6.30 -8.84
N PRO A 84 7.98 -7.45 -8.87
CA PRO A 84 9.40 -7.46 -8.60
C PRO A 84 10.16 -6.51 -9.51
N ALA A 85 11.07 -5.73 -8.93
CA ALA A 85 11.94 -4.80 -9.64
C ALA A 85 13.36 -5.29 -9.55
N GLU A 86 13.98 -5.52 -10.69
CA GLU A 86 15.35 -6.04 -10.74
C GLU A 86 16.33 -5.13 -10.00
N GLU A 87 16.17 -3.82 -10.15
CA GLU A 87 17.04 -2.83 -9.51
C GLU A 87 16.98 -2.90 -7.99
N LEU A 88 15.89 -3.41 -7.43
CA LEU A 88 15.69 -3.51 -5.99
C LEU A 88 16.00 -4.91 -5.44
N GLY A 89 16.00 -5.92 -6.29
CA GLY A 89 16.09 -7.31 -5.86
C GLY A 89 14.87 -7.78 -5.07
N ASN A 90 13.76 -7.04 -5.17
CA ASN A 90 12.53 -7.30 -4.41
C ASN A 90 11.40 -6.49 -5.05
N THR A 91 10.18 -6.66 -4.57
CA THR A 91 9.11 -5.73 -4.93
C THR A 91 9.34 -4.40 -4.21
N PRO A 92 8.88 -3.29 -4.79
CA PRO A 92 8.94 -2.01 -4.07
C PRO A 92 8.25 -2.08 -2.70
N LEU A 93 7.09 -2.74 -2.62
CA LEU A 93 6.38 -2.91 -1.36
C LEU A 93 7.20 -3.71 -0.35
N GLY A 94 7.88 -4.77 -0.79
CA GLY A 94 8.79 -5.53 0.06
C GLY A 94 9.90 -4.67 0.64
N CYS A 95 10.47 -3.79 -0.16
CA CYS A 95 11.49 -2.84 0.31
C CYS A 95 10.93 -1.88 1.35
N LEU A 96 9.71 -1.36 1.14
CA LEU A 96 9.08 -0.47 2.11
C LEU A 96 8.81 -1.19 3.44
N ARG A 97 8.40 -2.46 3.38
CA ARG A 97 8.19 -3.27 4.58
C ARG A 97 9.47 -3.47 5.38
N GLU A 98 10.62 -3.45 4.71
CA GLU A 98 11.93 -3.58 5.34
C GLU A 98 12.53 -2.22 5.73
N GLY A 99 11.80 -1.15 5.55
CA GLY A 99 12.28 0.19 5.88
C GLY A 99 13.18 0.84 4.85
N GLN A 100 13.26 0.27 3.65
CA GLN A 100 14.14 0.75 2.58
C GLN A 100 13.40 1.66 1.61
N ARG A 101 13.05 2.86 2.05
CA ARG A 101 12.26 3.78 1.22
C ARG A 101 13.06 4.49 0.12
N ALA A 102 14.33 4.81 0.37
CA ALA A 102 15.12 5.63 -0.56
C ALA A 102 15.28 4.98 -1.94
N PRO A 103 15.63 3.68 -2.04
CA PRO A 103 15.68 3.03 -3.35
C PRO A 103 14.34 3.02 -4.07
N VAL A 104 13.25 2.81 -3.33
CA VAL A 104 11.89 2.80 -3.90
C VAL A 104 11.54 4.19 -4.45
N ARG A 105 11.86 5.23 -3.69
CA ARG A 105 11.61 6.61 -4.11
C ARG A 105 12.37 6.95 -5.38
N ARG A 106 13.64 6.57 -5.46
CA ARG A 106 14.45 6.81 -6.66
C ARG A 106 13.87 6.10 -7.88
N LEU A 107 13.44 4.86 -7.70
CA LEU A 107 12.85 4.09 -8.80
C LEU A 107 11.54 4.71 -9.25
N ALA A 108 10.68 5.13 -8.33
CA ALA A 108 9.44 5.81 -8.67
C ALA A 108 9.69 7.12 -9.41
N GLN A 109 10.69 7.89 -8.99
CA GLN A 109 11.05 9.14 -9.66
C GLN A 109 11.52 8.91 -11.10
N SER A 110 12.09 7.75 -11.39
CA SER A 110 12.53 7.41 -12.75
C SER A 110 11.38 7.19 -13.72
N LEU A 111 10.14 7.12 -13.23
CA LEU A 111 8.94 7.02 -14.07
C LEU A 111 8.54 8.35 -14.71
N LEU A 112 9.13 9.43 -14.30
CA LEU A 112 8.83 10.76 -14.85
C LEU A 112 9.31 10.92 -16.31
#